data_75b2270680f8802cfa3f3e7a2995bd24
#
_entry.id   75b2270680f8802cfa3f3e7a2995bd24
#
_cell.length_a   1.000
_cell.length_b   1.000
_cell.length_c   1.000
_cell.angle_alpha   90.00
_cell.angle_beta   90.00
_cell.angle_gamma   90.00
#
_symmetry.space_group_name_H-M   'P 1'
#
loop_
_entity.id
_entity.type
_entity.pdbx_description
1 polymer ?
#
loop_
_entity_poly.entity_id
_entity_poly.type
_entity_poly.pdbx_seq_one_letter_code
_entity_poly.pdbx_strand_id
1 'polypeptide(L)'
;MSSVTRATSCCDDVPQKSTLKVDEARQKILGAIEPISASEKLTLRNALGRVLAEDIISPISVPGHTNSAMDGYALAGDDLPQSGDRIYRVIGRSLAGAPFSGSCESGQCVRIMTGAVMPAGTDTVVMQEHVNDVEPESVRIDDGHRAGQNVRQAGEDIAAGSTVLQISHILTPADLGVLSSLGINTVIGYLGLPLLVSMILTGTPFTVVN
;
A
#
# COMPACT_ATOMS: atom_id res chain seq x y z
N MET A 1 -0.03 -5.66 -91.82
CA MET A 1 0.81 -5.94 -90.63
C MET A 1 0.64 -4.80 -89.65
N SER A 2 -0.25 -5.02 -88.69
CA SER A 2 -0.55 -3.97 -87.67
C SER A 2 0.30 -4.24 -86.43
N SER A 3 1.17 -3.29 -86.08
CA SER A 3 1.94 -3.30 -84.83
C SER A 3 1.05 -2.86 -83.67
N VAL A 4 0.77 -3.74 -82.75
CA VAL A 4 0.11 -3.39 -81.49
C VAL A 4 1.14 -2.84 -80.52
N THR A 5 1.03 -1.55 -80.23
CA THR A 5 1.81 -0.90 -79.16
C THR A 5 1.22 -1.27 -77.82
N ARG A 6 1.96 -1.97 -77.00
CA ARG A 6 1.63 -2.36 -75.64
C ARG A 6 1.75 -1.13 -74.75
N ALA A 7 0.67 -0.70 -74.12
CA ALA A 7 0.66 0.37 -73.15
C ALA A 7 1.44 -0.08 -71.91
N THR A 8 2.48 0.63 -71.52
CA THR A 8 3.21 0.49 -70.25
C THR A 8 2.30 0.97 -69.11
N SER A 9 2.07 0.05 -68.15
CA SER A 9 1.33 0.29 -66.91
C SER A 9 2.06 1.34 -66.06
N CYS A 10 1.36 2.40 -65.68
CA CYS A 10 1.91 3.48 -64.82
C CYS A 10 2.12 3.12 -63.35
N CYS A 11 2.18 1.81 -63.02
CA CYS A 11 2.22 1.34 -61.64
C CYS A 11 3.57 0.79 -61.18
N ASP A 12 4.63 0.80 -62.05
CA ASP A 12 5.87 0.05 -61.77
C ASP A 12 7.01 0.84 -61.14
N ASP A 13 6.84 2.15 -60.79
CA ASP A 13 7.88 2.98 -60.22
C ASP A 13 7.58 3.58 -58.84
N VAL A 14 6.79 2.90 -58.00
CA VAL A 14 6.73 3.26 -56.57
C VAL A 14 7.83 2.44 -55.90
N PRO A 15 8.90 3.10 -55.35
CA PRO A 15 9.89 2.37 -54.58
C PRO A 15 9.20 1.63 -53.45
N GLN A 16 9.29 0.31 -53.43
CA GLN A 16 8.72 -0.54 -52.41
C GLN A 16 9.36 -0.14 -51.06
N LYS A 17 8.71 0.81 -50.33
CA LYS A 17 9.09 1.11 -48.97
C LYS A 17 9.01 -0.21 -48.21
N SER A 18 10.17 -0.72 -47.81
CA SER A 18 10.26 -1.92 -47.01
C SER A 18 9.33 -1.75 -45.79
N THR A 19 8.27 -2.55 -45.77
CA THR A 19 7.38 -2.56 -44.58
C THR A 19 8.16 -3.09 -43.39
N LEU A 20 8.27 -2.28 -42.35
CA LEU A 20 8.89 -2.68 -41.09
C LEU A 20 8.03 -3.75 -40.40
N LYS A 21 8.65 -4.73 -39.81
CA LYS A 21 7.97 -5.62 -38.85
C LYS A 21 7.52 -4.81 -37.65
N VAL A 22 6.45 -5.24 -36.99
CA VAL A 22 5.86 -4.53 -35.85
C VAL A 22 6.89 -4.27 -34.76
N ASP A 23 7.72 -5.27 -34.42
CA ASP A 23 8.77 -5.13 -33.40
C ASP A 23 9.87 -4.14 -33.80
N GLU A 24 10.27 -4.11 -35.07
CA GLU A 24 11.24 -3.16 -35.59
C GLU A 24 10.68 -1.72 -35.57
N ALA A 25 9.41 -1.56 -35.93
CA ALA A 25 8.75 -0.27 -35.88
C ALA A 25 8.64 0.22 -34.42
N ARG A 26 8.25 -0.66 -33.49
CA ARG A 26 8.19 -0.36 -32.06
C ARG A 26 9.57 0.06 -31.51
N GLN A 27 10.63 -0.68 -31.81
CA GLN A 27 11.97 -0.33 -31.34
C GLN A 27 12.45 1.01 -31.90
N LYS A 28 12.18 1.30 -33.18
CA LYS A 28 12.51 2.60 -33.77
C LYS A 28 11.75 3.76 -33.11
N ILE A 29 10.46 3.57 -32.82
CA ILE A 29 9.64 4.57 -32.14
C ILE A 29 10.18 4.82 -30.71
N LEU A 30 10.41 3.74 -29.93
CA LEU A 30 10.94 3.86 -28.58
C LEU A 30 12.35 4.48 -28.54
N GLY A 31 13.20 4.14 -29.52
CA GLY A 31 14.54 4.73 -29.61
C GLY A 31 14.59 6.19 -30.08
N ALA A 32 13.49 6.70 -30.65
CA ALA A 32 13.36 8.11 -31.04
C ALA A 32 12.71 9.00 -29.96
N ILE A 33 12.21 8.39 -28.85
CA ILE A 33 11.58 9.12 -27.76
C ILE A 33 12.60 9.35 -26.65
N GLU A 34 12.87 10.60 -26.31
CA GLU A 34 13.63 10.94 -25.11
C GLU A 34 12.70 10.92 -23.90
N PRO A 35 13.03 10.15 -22.84
CA PRO A 35 12.25 10.13 -21.62
C PRO A 35 12.21 11.52 -20.96
N ILE A 36 11.07 11.88 -20.40
CA ILE A 36 10.93 13.11 -19.60
C ILE A 36 11.80 12.94 -18.35
N SER A 37 12.78 13.83 -18.18
CA SER A 37 13.66 13.87 -17.00
C SER A 37 13.26 14.96 -16.00
N ALA A 38 12.52 15.96 -16.44
CA ALA A 38 12.08 17.05 -15.58
C ALA A 38 10.99 16.56 -14.60
N SER A 39 11.13 16.94 -13.33
CA SER A 39 10.20 16.60 -12.26
C SER A 39 9.75 17.84 -11.49
N GLU A 40 8.64 17.72 -10.79
CA GLU A 40 8.07 18.77 -9.96
C GLU A 40 7.50 18.22 -8.67
N LYS A 41 7.45 19.06 -7.65
CA LYS A 41 6.79 18.73 -6.39
C LYS A 41 5.29 18.96 -6.50
N LEU A 42 4.50 17.93 -6.23
CA LEU A 42 3.04 17.95 -6.35
C LEU A 42 2.40 17.72 -4.98
N THR A 43 1.31 18.44 -4.71
CA THR A 43 0.41 18.06 -3.63
C THR A 43 -0.36 16.80 -4.04
N LEU A 44 -0.79 15.97 -3.07
CA LEU A 44 -1.54 14.75 -3.37
C LEU A 44 -2.79 14.99 -4.23
N ARG A 45 -3.48 16.13 -4.05
CA ARG A 45 -4.65 16.48 -4.86
C ARG A 45 -4.35 16.60 -6.36
N ASN A 46 -3.14 17.01 -6.70
CA ASN A 46 -2.68 17.23 -8.07
C ASN A 46 -1.86 16.06 -8.61
N ALA A 47 -1.67 15.01 -7.80
CA ALA A 47 -0.82 13.88 -8.12
C ALA A 47 -1.54 12.72 -8.82
N LEU A 48 -2.88 12.72 -8.83
CA LEU A 48 -3.65 11.65 -9.49
C LEU A 48 -3.30 11.52 -10.97
N GLY A 49 -2.98 10.29 -11.40
CA GLY A 49 -2.59 9.98 -12.77
C GLY A 49 -1.19 10.44 -13.16
N ARG A 50 -0.44 11.04 -12.23
CA ARG A 50 0.97 11.44 -12.44
C ARG A 50 1.90 10.26 -12.21
N VAL A 51 3.06 10.31 -12.82
CA VAL A 51 4.11 9.28 -12.72
C VAL A 51 5.13 9.72 -11.68
N LEU A 52 5.44 8.86 -10.71
CA LEU A 52 6.44 9.14 -9.67
C LEU A 52 7.85 9.26 -10.27
N ALA A 53 8.59 10.28 -9.84
CA ALA A 53 9.98 10.52 -10.23
C ALA A 53 11.00 10.02 -9.19
N GLU A 54 10.51 9.52 -8.04
CA GLU A 54 11.31 8.91 -6.98
C GLU A 54 10.49 7.85 -6.23
N ASP A 55 11.18 6.97 -5.50
CA ASP A 55 10.54 6.02 -4.61
C ASP A 55 9.90 6.74 -3.42
N ILE A 56 8.74 6.26 -3.01
CA ILE A 56 8.08 6.74 -1.79
C ILE A 56 8.43 5.80 -0.65
N ILE A 57 9.09 6.34 0.35
CA ILE A 57 9.49 5.63 1.56
C ILE A 57 8.52 5.97 2.69
N SER A 58 8.04 4.96 3.42
CA SER A 58 7.16 5.19 4.55
C SER A 58 7.88 5.89 5.71
N PRO A 59 7.37 7.04 6.20
CA PRO A 59 7.93 7.72 7.37
C PRO A 59 7.54 7.05 8.69
N ILE A 60 6.53 6.19 8.70
CA ILE A 60 5.96 5.55 9.89
C ILE A 60 5.69 4.07 9.66
N SER A 61 5.59 3.32 10.75
CA SER A 61 5.06 1.94 10.73
C SER A 61 3.53 1.93 10.77
N VAL A 62 2.90 0.96 10.09
CA VAL A 62 1.46 0.69 10.15
C VAL A 62 1.26 -0.79 10.46
N PRO A 63 0.59 -1.11 11.58
CA PRO A 63 0.21 -0.21 12.68
C PRO A 63 1.44 0.37 13.39
N GLY A 64 1.27 1.54 14.03
CA GLY A 64 2.35 2.26 14.72
C GLY A 64 2.84 1.59 16.01
N HIS A 65 2.04 0.67 16.56
CA HIS A 65 2.32 -0.07 17.81
C HIS A 65 1.79 -1.48 17.68
N THR A 66 2.42 -2.43 18.40
CA THR A 66 1.83 -3.76 18.61
C THR A 66 0.50 -3.60 19.33
N ASN A 67 -0.58 -4.11 18.75
CA ASN A 67 -1.95 -3.89 19.22
C ASN A 67 -2.81 -5.15 19.12
N SER A 68 -3.97 -5.13 19.76
CA SER A 68 -4.94 -6.21 19.67
C SER A 68 -5.70 -6.20 18.35
N ALA A 69 -5.82 -7.37 17.72
CA ALA A 69 -6.68 -7.58 16.56
C ALA A 69 -8.16 -7.75 16.93
N MET A 70 -8.47 -8.08 18.19
CA MET A 70 -9.80 -8.45 18.68
C MET A 70 -10.09 -7.81 20.04
N ASP A 71 -11.37 -7.74 20.38
CA ASP A 71 -11.83 -7.43 21.74
C ASP A 71 -11.65 -8.67 22.62
N GLY A 72 -10.99 -8.51 23.78
CA GLY A 72 -10.68 -9.66 24.60
C GLY A 72 -9.88 -9.34 25.85
N TYR A 73 -9.02 -10.27 26.21
CA TYR A 73 -8.16 -10.19 27.39
C TYR A 73 -6.70 -10.47 26.99
N ALA A 74 -5.84 -9.50 27.26
CA ALA A 74 -4.42 -9.59 27.00
C ALA A 74 -3.69 -10.22 28.21
N LEU A 75 -2.84 -11.21 27.96
CA LEU A 75 -2.03 -11.91 28.97
C LEU A 75 -0.72 -12.40 28.34
N ALA A 76 0.17 -12.94 29.17
CA ALA A 76 1.37 -13.62 28.69
C ALA A 76 1.00 -14.99 28.08
N GLY A 77 1.46 -15.27 26.87
CA GLY A 77 1.20 -16.54 26.18
C GLY A 77 1.75 -17.76 26.93
N ASP A 78 2.87 -17.60 27.61
CA ASP A 78 3.45 -18.65 28.45
C ASP A 78 2.60 -18.97 29.69
N ASP A 79 1.68 -18.09 30.05
CA ASP A 79 0.77 -18.24 31.19
C ASP A 79 -0.54 -18.94 30.82
N LEU A 80 -0.77 -19.24 29.54
CA LEU A 80 -1.96 -19.95 29.06
C LEU A 80 -2.04 -21.36 29.64
N PRO A 81 -3.26 -21.84 30.00
CA PRO A 81 -3.42 -23.20 30.49
C PRO A 81 -3.09 -24.20 29.39
N GLN A 82 -2.27 -25.19 29.73
CA GLN A 82 -1.89 -26.28 28.82
C GLN A 82 -2.93 -27.42 28.82
N SER A 83 -3.78 -27.46 29.84
CA SER A 83 -4.92 -28.39 29.98
C SER A 83 -5.92 -27.84 30.97
N GLY A 84 -7.22 -28.04 30.70
CA GLY A 84 -8.31 -27.56 31.54
C GLY A 84 -8.50 -26.03 31.44
N ASP A 85 -8.80 -25.40 32.57
CA ASP A 85 -9.04 -23.98 32.64
C ASP A 85 -8.21 -23.31 33.74
N ARG A 86 -8.05 -21.99 33.65
CA ARG A 86 -7.40 -21.16 34.65
C ARG A 86 -8.12 -19.84 34.82
N ILE A 87 -8.16 -19.36 36.06
CA ILE A 87 -8.75 -18.07 36.42
C ILE A 87 -7.68 -17.01 36.44
N TYR A 88 -7.95 -15.88 35.77
CA TYR A 88 -7.08 -14.71 35.72
C TYR A 88 -7.78 -13.51 36.34
N ARG A 89 -7.04 -12.72 37.10
CA ARG A 89 -7.52 -11.46 37.66
C ARG A 89 -7.43 -10.36 36.59
N VAL A 90 -8.50 -9.63 36.35
CA VAL A 90 -8.52 -8.47 35.45
C VAL A 90 -7.99 -7.24 36.21
N ILE A 91 -6.80 -6.77 35.84
CA ILE A 91 -6.10 -5.67 36.55
C ILE A 91 -6.34 -4.29 35.94
N GLY A 92 -7.03 -4.22 34.81
CA GLY A 92 -7.33 -2.95 34.16
C GLY A 92 -7.86 -3.12 32.74
N ARG A 93 -7.86 -1.99 32.01
CA ARG A 93 -8.37 -1.92 30.63
C ARG A 93 -7.40 -1.17 29.74
N SER A 94 -7.23 -1.64 28.50
CA SER A 94 -6.48 -0.96 27.43
C SER A 94 -7.47 -0.64 26.30
N LEU A 95 -7.58 0.65 25.97
CA LEU A 95 -8.50 1.15 24.92
C LEU A 95 -7.69 1.83 23.82
N ALA A 96 -8.24 1.89 22.61
CA ALA A 96 -7.67 2.71 21.55
C ALA A 96 -7.59 4.18 22.00
N GLY A 97 -6.36 4.74 22.00
CA GLY A 97 -6.12 6.09 22.49
C GLY A 97 -5.98 6.25 24.02
N ALA A 98 -6.25 5.19 24.81
CA ALA A 98 -6.05 5.18 26.27
C ALA A 98 -5.41 3.84 26.70
N PRO A 99 -4.11 3.63 26.44
CA PRO A 99 -3.42 2.39 26.75
C PRO A 99 -3.32 2.16 28.26
N PHE A 100 -3.29 0.89 28.67
CA PHE A 100 -2.98 0.50 30.05
C PHE A 100 -1.51 0.78 30.37
N SER A 101 -1.24 1.50 31.45
CA SER A 101 0.11 1.96 31.81
C SER A 101 0.86 1.01 32.76
N GLY A 102 0.21 -0.07 33.23
CA GLY A 102 0.82 -1.05 34.12
C GLY A 102 1.49 -2.20 33.39
N SER A 103 2.05 -3.14 34.16
CA SER A 103 2.56 -4.42 33.68
C SER A 103 1.65 -5.54 34.13
N CYS A 104 1.46 -6.53 33.27
CA CYS A 104 0.69 -7.76 33.56
C CYS A 104 1.66 -8.87 34.01
N GLU A 105 1.36 -9.46 35.15
CA GLU A 105 2.12 -10.57 35.73
C GLU A 105 1.36 -11.89 35.56
N SER A 106 1.99 -13.02 35.90
CA SER A 106 1.36 -14.34 35.86
C SER A 106 0.06 -14.37 36.72
N GLY A 107 -0.99 -15.01 36.20
CA GLY A 107 -2.33 -15.03 36.80
C GLY A 107 -3.12 -13.74 36.64
N GLN A 108 -2.64 -12.80 35.89
CA GLN A 108 -3.32 -11.54 35.58
C GLN A 108 -3.64 -11.43 34.10
N CYS A 109 -4.65 -10.60 33.77
CA CYS A 109 -4.93 -10.19 32.41
C CYS A 109 -5.46 -8.74 32.38
N VAL A 110 -5.42 -8.14 31.22
CA VAL A 110 -5.93 -6.78 30.98
C VAL A 110 -7.06 -6.86 29.95
N ARG A 111 -8.23 -6.34 30.25
CA ARG A 111 -9.30 -6.18 29.27
C ARG A 111 -8.80 -5.26 28.14
N ILE A 112 -8.82 -5.76 26.90
CA ILE A 112 -8.30 -5.02 25.75
C ILE A 112 -9.34 -4.95 24.64
N MET A 113 -9.35 -3.81 23.93
CA MET A 113 -10.21 -3.59 22.79
C MET A 113 -9.39 -3.59 21.50
N THR A 114 -10.02 -3.91 20.39
CA THR A 114 -9.43 -3.89 19.05
C THR A 114 -8.71 -2.58 18.78
N GLY A 115 -7.47 -2.65 18.29
CA GLY A 115 -6.61 -1.49 18.02
C GLY A 115 -5.94 -0.88 19.23
N ALA A 116 -6.23 -1.36 20.46
CA ALA A 116 -5.54 -0.89 21.66
C ALA A 116 -4.13 -1.46 21.75
N VAL A 117 -3.21 -0.64 22.28
CA VAL A 117 -1.81 -1.03 22.49
C VAL A 117 -1.73 -2.19 23.47
N MET A 118 -0.89 -3.20 23.14
CA MET A 118 -0.64 -4.34 24.02
C MET A 118 0.02 -3.87 25.32
N PRO A 119 -0.54 -4.26 26.49
CA PRO A 119 0.08 -3.95 27.79
C PRO A 119 1.46 -4.60 27.96
N ALA A 120 2.33 -3.97 28.75
CA ALA A 120 3.60 -4.57 29.09
C ALA A 120 3.41 -5.93 29.80
N GLY A 121 4.22 -6.93 29.45
CA GLY A 121 4.10 -8.29 29.97
C GLY A 121 3.03 -9.16 29.30
N THR A 122 2.42 -8.67 28.20
CA THR A 122 1.46 -9.45 27.42
C THR A 122 1.88 -9.56 25.94
N ASP A 123 1.59 -10.69 25.35
CA ASP A 123 1.87 -11.00 23.93
C ASP A 123 0.72 -11.76 23.25
N THR A 124 -0.37 -12.02 23.96
CA THR A 124 -1.46 -12.89 23.54
C THR A 124 -2.80 -12.24 23.90
N VAL A 125 -3.80 -12.36 23.03
CA VAL A 125 -5.17 -11.92 23.30
C VAL A 125 -6.13 -13.09 23.12
N VAL A 126 -6.87 -13.42 24.18
CA VAL A 126 -8.01 -14.32 24.12
C VAL A 126 -9.29 -13.52 23.89
N MET A 127 -10.04 -13.87 22.84
CA MET A 127 -11.27 -13.16 22.49
C MET A 127 -12.31 -13.29 23.63
N GLN A 128 -13.09 -12.24 23.84
CA GLN A 128 -14.10 -12.21 24.90
C GLN A 128 -15.16 -13.31 24.76
N GLU A 129 -15.43 -13.76 23.55
CA GLU A 129 -16.40 -14.82 23.25
C GLU A 129 -15.94 -16.20 23.74
N HIS A 130 -14.64 -16.34 24.01
CA HIS A 130 -14.01 -17.58 24.50
C HIS A 130 -13.66 -17.51 26.00
N VAL A 131 -14.21 -16.55 26.70
CA VAL A 131 -13.91 -16.32 28.11
C VAL A 131 -15.20 -16.38 28.91
N ASN A 132 -15.16 -17.03 30.07
CA ASN A 132 -16.27 -17.09 31.00
C ASN A 132 -16.00 -16.15 32.19
N ASP A 133 -16.90 -15.21 32.45
CA ASP A 133 -16.87 -14.37 33.65
C ASP A 133 -17.11 -15.21 34.88
N VAL A 134 -16.23 -15.09 35.88
CA VAL A 134 -16.35 -15.81 37.15
C VAL A 134 -16.84 -14.90 38.27
N GLU A 135 -16.27 -13.68 38.32
CA GLU A 135 -16.55 -12.61 39.28
C GLU A 135 -16.33 -11.25 38.63
N PRO A 136 -16.69 -10.13 39.23
CA PRO A 136 -16.58 -8.81 38.62
C PRO A 136 -15.16 -8.42 38.08
N GLU A 137 -14.12 -9.01 38.61
CA GLU A 137 -12.73 -8.73 38.23
C GLU A 137 -11.92 -9.99 37.92
N SER A 138 -12.59 -11.10 37.54
CA SER A 138 -11.94 -12.38 37.25
C SER A 138 -12.58 -13.03 36.05
N VAL A 139 -11.74 -13.62 35.21
CA VAL A 139 -12.16 -14.35 34.00
C VAL A 139 -11.54 -15.72 33.98
N ARG A 140 -12.28 -16.69 33.45
CA ARG A 140 -11.83 -18.06 33.25
C ARG A 140 -11.54 -18.27 31.78
N ILE A 141 -10.32 -18.72 31.51
CA ILE A 141 -9.81 -19.04 30.16
C ILE A 141 -9.51 -20.54 30.15
N ASP A 142 -10.05 -21.24 29.16
CA ASP A 142 -9.81 -22.67 28.93
C ASP A 142 -8.53 -22.92 28.13
N ASP A 143 -8.20 -24.18 27.93
CA ASP A 143 -7.12 -24.59 27.04
C ASP A 143 -7.51 -24.44 25.57
N GLY A 144 -6.61 -24.68 24.64
CA GLY A 144 -6.85 -24.56 23.20
C GLY A 144 -6.45 -23.21 22.61
N HIS A 145 -5.94 -22.29 23.43
CA HIS A 145 -5.37 -21.02 22.97
C HIS A 145 -3.86 -21.15 22.66
N ARG A 146 -3.34 -20.25 21.82
CA ARG A 146 -1.93 -20.22 21.40
C ARG A 146 -1.28 -18.90 21.76
N ALA A 147 -0.03 -18.95 22.22
CA ALA A 147 0.77 -17.76 22.41
C ALA A 147 0.88 -16.95 21.11
N GLY A 148 0.80 -15.63 21.20
CA GLY A 148 0.86 -14.69 20.09
C GLY A 148 -0.44 -14.55 19.29
N GLN A 149 -1.51 -15.28 19.61
CA GLN A 149 -2.77 -15.16 18.85
C GLN A 149 -3.44 -13.79 19.03
N ASN A 150 -4.13 -13.31 17.96
CA ASN A 150 -4.92 -12.08 17.93
C ASN A 150 -4.12 -10.80 18.26
N VAL A 151 -2.81 -10.82 18.00
CA VAL A 151 -1.92 -9.66 18.18
C VAL A 151 -1.37 -9.25 16.81
N ARG A 152 -1.48 -7.97 16.50
CA ARG A 152 -0.88 -7.35 15.31
C ARG A 152 0.44 -6.69 15.70
N GLN A 153 1.49 -6.99 14.95
CA GLN A 153 2.80 -6.43 15.21
C GLN A 153 2.93 -5.01 14.62
N ALA A 154 3.69 -4.16 15.31
CA ALA A 154 4.05 -2.85 14.76
C ALA A 154 4.73 -3.02 13.39
N GLY A 155 4.22 -2.31 12.37
CA GLY A 155 4.79 -2.34 11.03
C GLY A 155 4.48 -3.59 10.20
N GLU A 156 3.54 -4.45 10.60
CA GLU A 156 3.23 -5.67 9.85
C GLU A 156 2.62 -5.38 8.47
N ASP A 157 1.88 -4.28 8.30
CA ASP A 157 1.34 -3.87 7.00
C ASP A 157 2.38 -3.06 6.22
N ILE A 158 2.97 -2.04 6.88
CA ILE A 158 3.99 -1.16 6.29
C ILE A 158 5.01 -0.84 7.38
N ALA A 159 6.25 -1.21 7.17
CA ALA A 159 7.34 -0.85 8.08
C ALA A 159 7.88 0.56 7.76
N ALA A 160 8.21 1.34 8.80
CA ALA A 160 8.93 2.60 8.61
C ALA A 160 10.24 2.36 7.86
N GLY A 161 10.54 3.19 6.86
CA GLY A 161 11.71 3.05 5.98
C GLY A 161 11.53 2.07 4.82
N SER A 162 10.40 1.36 4.70
CA SER A 162 10.12 0.52 3.53
C SER A 162 9.63 1.33 2.35
N THR A 163 9.91 0.86 1.14
CA THR A 163 9.37 1.44 -0.10
C THR A 163 7.90 1.06 -0.24
N VAL A 164 7.03 2.07 -0.27
CA VAL A 164 5.57 1.92 -0.44
C VAL A 164 5.18 1.92 -1.91
N LEU A 165 5.75 2.84 -2.68
CA LEU A 165 5.55 2.96 -4.13
C LEU A 165 6.89 3.21 -4.79
N GLN A 166 7.11 2.60 -5.94
CA GLN A 166 8.37 2.73 -6.68
C GLN A 166 8.32 3.88 -7.68
N ILE A 167 9.48 4.40 -8.03
CA ILE A 167 9.67 5.31 -9.17
C ILE A 167 8.99 4.75 -10.42
N SER A 168 8.47 5.62 -11.26
CA SER A 168 7.73 5.30 -12.50
C SER A 168 6.32 4.69 -12.28
N HIS A 169 5.86 4.58 -11.03
CA HIS A 169 4.48 4.20 -10.74
C HIS A 169 3.49 5.31 -11.11
N ILE A 170 2.38 4.96 -11.75
CA ILE A 170 1.29 5.89 -12.06
C ILE A 170 0.33 5.92 -10.87
N LEU A 171 0.19 7.08 -10.24
CA LEU A 171 -0.60 7.24 -9.03
C LEU A 171 -2.10 7.04 -9.28
N THR A 172 -2.69 6.09 -8.57
CA THR A 172 -4.12 5.78 -8.55
C THR A 172 -4.82 6.41 -7.34
N PRO A 173 -6.17 6.45 -7.32
CA PRO A 173 -6.89 6.91 -6.12
C PRO A 173 -6.57 6.11 -4.85
N ALA A 174 -6.32 4.79 -4.97
CA ALA A 174 -5.94 3.94 -3.84
C ALA A 174 -4.57 4.34 -3.27
N ASP A 175 -3.60 4.62 -4.16
CA ASP A 175 -2.26 5.08 -3.75
C ASP A 175 -2.33 6.40 -2.99
N LEU A 176 -3.15 7.35 -3.46
CA LEU A 176 -3.35 8.62 -2.74
C LEU A 176 -3.93 8.41 -1.34
N GLY A 177 -4.83 7.42 -1.19
CA GLY A 177 -5.36 7.02 0.12
C GLY A 177 -4.26 6.49 1.04
N VAL A 178 -3.41 5.59 0.55
CA VAL A 178 -2.27 5.05 1.29
C VAL A 178 -1.29 6.18 1.68
N LEU A 179 -0.88 7.02 0.72
CA LEU A 179 0.04 8.13 0.99
C LEU A 179 -0.53 9.11 2.02
N SER A 180 -1.83 9.42 1.93
CA SER A 180 -2.50 10.27 2.92
C SER A 180 -2.51 9.64 4.32
N SER A 181 -2.75 8.33 4.43
CA SER A 181 -2.73 7.61 5.72
C SER A 181 -1.35 7.57 6.37
N LEU A 182 -0.28 7.63 5.55
CA LEU A 182 1.10 7.75 6.00
C LEU A 182 1.52 9.20 6.35
N GLY A 183 0.62 10.18 6.21
CA GLY A 183 0.92 11.60 6.44
C GLY A 183 1.74 12.26 5.33
N ILE A 184 1.87 11.62 4.17
CA ILE A 184 2.60 12.16 3.02
C ILE A 184 1.67 13.10 2.25
N ASN A 185 1.98 14.39 2.26
CA ASN A 185 1.14 15.43 1.65
C ASN A 185 1.59 15.84 0.24
N THR A 186 2.84 15.52 -0.11
CA THR A 186 3.46 15.90 -1.39
C THR A 186 4.32 14.76 -1.90
N VAL A 187 4.43 14.67 -3.22
CA VAL A 187 5.27 13.71 -3.95
C VAL A 187 6.06 14.43 -5.04
N ILE A 188 7.14 13.81 -5.52
CA ILE A 188 7.85 14.24 -6.71
C ILE A 188 7.34 13.42 -7.88
N GLY A 189 6.75 14.10 -8.86
CA GLY A 189 6.25 13.49 -10.10
C GLY A 189 6.97 14.04 -11.32
N TYR A 190 7.11 13.23 -12.36
CA TYR A 190 7.57 13.73 -13.64
C TYR A 190 6.60 14.78 -14.18
N LEU A 191 7.10 15.78 -14.93
CA LEU A 191 6.25 16.76 -15.58
C LEU A 191 5.24 16.04 -16.47
N GLY A 192 3.97 16.25 -16.20
CA GLY A 192 2.88 15.65 -16.98
C GLY A 192 2.85 16.23 -18.37
N LEU A 193 2.54 15.39 -19.35
CA LEU A 193 2.18 15.80 -20.70
C LEU A 193 0.64 15.79 -20.87
N PRO A 194 -0.12 16.62 -20.17
CA PRO A 194 -1.57 16.64 -20.39
C PRO A 194 -1.97 17.22 -21.76
N LEU A 195 -1.02 17.81 -22.48
CA LEU A 195 -1.30 18.62 -23.70
C LEU A 195 -0.97 17.92 -25.03
N LEU A 196 -0.06 16.95 -25.07
CA LEU A 196 0.39 16.37 -26.35
C LEU A 196 -0.67 15.49 -27.03
N VAL A 197 -1.50 14.79 -26.26
CA VAL A 197 -2.58 13.95 -26.82
C VAL A 197 -3.72 14.82 -27.36
N SER A 198 -4.02 15.96 -26.74
CA SER A 198 -5.05 16.90 -27.22
C SER A 198 -4.64 17.56 -28.54
N MET A 199 -3.34 17.87 -28.72
CA MET A 199 -2.86 18.53 -29.93
C MET A 199 -2.82 17.62 -31.17
N ILE A 200 -2.51 16.33 -31.00
CA ILE A 200 -2.56 15.37 -32.11
C ILE A 200 -3.98 15.19 -32.62
N LEU A 201 -4.99 15.32 -31.73
CA LEU A 201 -6.39 15.18 -32.08
C LEU A 201 -7.05 16.49 -32.62
N THR A 202 -6.52 17.67 -32.28
CA THR A 202 -7.13 18.94 -32.63
C THR A 202 -6.39 19.76 -33.72
N GLY A 203 -5.15 19.35 -34.06
CA GLY A 203 -4.40 19.99 -35.16
C GLY A 203 -4.01 21.46 -34.95
N THR A 204 -4.07 21.98 -33.71
CA THR A 204 -3.75 23.38 -33.43
C THR A 204 -2.27 23.58 -33.13
N PRO A 205 -1.59 24.58 -33.71
CA PRO A 205 -0.15 24.82 -33.46
C PRO A 205 0.10 25.39 -32.07
N PHE A 206 1.22 24.92 -31.47
CA PHE A 206 1.65 25.28 -30.12
C PHE A 206 2.24 26.69 -30.04
N THR A 207 1.79 27.49 -29.10
CA THR A 207 2.49 28.69 -28.66
C THR A 207 3.00 28.45 -27.23
N VAL A 208 4.31 28.30 -27.06
CA VAL A 208 4.93 28.28 -25.72
C VAL A 208 4.86 29.71 -25.19
N VAL A 209 4.11 29.90 -24.11
CA VAL A 209 4.18 31.13 -23.32
C VAL A 209 5.18 30.87 -22.19
N ASN A 210 6.30 31.63 -22.24
CA ASN A 210 7.33 31.67 -21.18
C ASN A 210 6.77 32.33 -19.92
#